data_9f38403b68438f5f87e27ad7639d132f
#
_entry.id   9f38403b68438f5f87e27ad7639d132f
#
_cell.length_a   1.000
_cell.length_b   1.000
_cell.length_c   1.000
_cell.angle_alpha   90.00
_cell.angle_beta   90.00
_cell.angle_gamma   90.00
#
_symmetry.space_group_name_H-M   'P 1'
#
loop_
_entity.id
_entity.type
_entity.pdbx_description
1 polymer ?
#
loop_
_entity_poly.entity_id
_entity_poly.type
_entity_poly.pdbx_seq_one_letter_code
_entity_poly.pdbx_strand_id
1 'polypeptide(L)'
;MIENKYKPPFIKVTVKEHWDELREVPASARGVYMSLLLKTWDNGCKWIKDDDETPGVLKVPKRIYLSARRYLEVLCKHSEDGFWQMPWLKVDYDKVIAQREANIENGKKDGLTKAKLYRGPSHKDRDTDQYIDKEYIK
;
A
#
# COMPACT_ATOMS: atom_id res chain seq x y z
N MET A 1 -15.15 12.56 13.73
CA MET A 1 -14.84 12.29 12.40
C MET A 1 -14.60 10.84 12.14
N ILE A 2 -15.08 10.35 11.05
CA ILE A 2 -14.97 8.95 10.78
C ILE A 2 -13.73 8.66 10.01
N GLU A 3 -12.94 7.75 10.50
CA GLU A 3 -11.76 7.39 9.81
C GLU A 3 -12.05 6.45 8.68
N ASN A 4 -11.31 6.59 7.61
CA ASN A 4 -11.44 5.67 6.49
C ASN A 4 -10.71 4.40 6.89
N LYS A 5 -11.45 3.34 7.07
CA LYS A 5 -10.85 2.08 7.48
C LYS A 5 -10.41 1.20 6.34
N TYR A 6 -10.58 1.64 5.12
CA TYR A 6 -10.15 0.84 4.00
C TYR A 6 -8.63 0.80 3.96
N LYS A 7 -8.09 -0.38 3.84
CA LYS A 7 -6.67 -0.57 3.73
C LYS A 7 -6.39 -1.22 2.39
N PRO A 8 -5.81 -0.48 1.46
CA PRO A 8 -5.51 -1.05 0.15
C PRO A 8 -4.64 -2.30 0.31
N PRO A 9 -5.05 -3.41 -0.27
CA PRO A 9 -4.33 -4.67 -0.06
C PRO A 9 -3.05 -4.85 -0.86
N PHE A 10 -2.80 -3.98 -1.82
CA PHE A 10 -1.63 -4.11 -2.66
C PHE A 10 -0.85 -2.84 -2.79
N ILE A 11 0.46 -2.96 -2.82
CA ILE A 11 1.35 -1.84 -3.06
C ILE A 11 1.91 -2.03 -4.45
N LYS A 12 1.90 -0.95 -5.24
CA LYS A 12 2.42 -1.03 -6.58
C LYS A 12 3.90 -0.71 -6.53
N VAL A 13 4.72 -1.59 -7.05
CA VAL A 13 6.16 -1.44 -7.00
C VAL A 13 6.74 -1.49 -8.40
N THR A 14 7.55 -0.51 -8.75
CA THR A 14 8.26 -0.53 -10.02
C THR A 14 9.51 -1.38 -9.80
N VAL A 15 9.47 -2.59 -10.28
CA VAL A 15 10.47 -3.60 -9.97
C VAL A 15 11.89 -3.14 -10.26
N LYS A 16 12.11 -2.60 -11.45
CA LYS A 16 13.46 -2.21 -11.80
C LYS A 16 14.01 -1.11 -10.90
N GLU A 17 13.23 -0.11 -10.64
CA GLU A 17 13.68 0.99 -9.81
C GLU A 17 13.97 0.54 -8.39
N HIS A 18 13.10 -0.26 -7.84
CA HIS A 18 13.31 -0.73 -6.48
C HIS A 18 14.48 -1.69 -6.39
N TRP A 19 14.66 -2.54 -7.39
CA TRP A 19 15.79 -3.45 -7.39
C TRP A 19 17.10 -2.69 -7.51
N ASP A 20 17.14 -1.64 -8.35
CA ASP A 20 18.34 -0.84 -8.50
C ASP A 20 18.73 -0.19 -7.16
N GLU A 21 17.75 0.21 -6.37
CA GLU A 21 18.03 0.80 -5.08
C GLU A 21 18.41 -0.23 -4.04
N LEU A 22 17.82 -1.39 -4.06
CA LEU A 22 17.98 -2.35 -3.00
C LEU A 22 19.08 -3.38 -3.21
N ARG A 23 19.51 -3.58 -4.43
CA ARG A 23 20.45 -4.67 -4.70
C ARG A 23 21.79 -4.52 -3.98
N GLU A 24 22.19 -3.31 -3.67
CA GLU A 24 23.43 -3.09 -2.98
C GLU A 24 23.25 -3.00 -1.46
N VAL A 25 22.03 -3.16 -1.00
CA VAL A 25 21.72 -3.09 0.42
C VAL A 25 21.78 -4.50 1.00
N PRO A 26 22.42 -4.71 2.14
CA PRO A 26 22.46 -6.05 2.73
C PRO A 26 21.08 -6.63 2.94
N ALA A 27 20.96 -7.95 2.84
CA ALA A 27 19.66 -8.61 2.93
C ALA A 27 18.92 -8.29 4.22
N SER A 28 19.62 -8.20 5.35
CA SER A 28 18.95 -7.89 6.61
C SER A 28 18.38 -6.48 6.58
N ALA A 29 19.10 -5.53 5.99
CA ALA A 29 18.61 -4.16 5.91
C ALA A 29 17.45 -4.06 4.92
N ARG A 30 17.49 -4.86 3.83
CA ARG A 30 16.35 -4.90 2.91
C ARG A 30 15.10 -5.41 3.63
N GLY A 31 15.27 -6.40 4.52
CA GLY A 31 14.14 -6.91 5.29
C GLY A 31 13.55 -5.85 6.19
N VAL A 32 14.39 -5.06 6.83
CA VAL A 32 13.90 -3.99 7.69
C VAL A 32 13.17 -2.95 6.85
N TYR A 33 13.73 -2.59 5.70
CA TYR A 33 13.08 -1.62 4.82
C TYR A 33 11.72 -2.13 4.36
N MET A 34 11.62 -3.40 3.97
CA MET A 34 10.35 -3.96 3.54
C MET A 34 9.35 -4.00 4.69
N SER A 35 9.81 -4.32 5.89
CA SER A 35 8.92 -4.32 7.05
C SER A 35 8.41 -2.91 7.32
N LEU A 36 9.27 -1.92 7.19
CA LEU A 36 8.90 -0.53 7.40
C LEU A 36 7.86 -0.11 6.35
N LEU A 37 8.09 -0.46 5.11
CA LEU A 37 7.20 -0.11 4.02
C LEU A 37 5.82 -0.74 4.19
N LEU A 38 5.79 -2.04 4.48
CA LEU A 38 4.54 -2.75 4.63
C LEU A 38 3.77 -2.27 5.86
N LYS A 39 4.49 -2.03 6.96
CA LYS A 39 3.82 -1.58 8.17
C LYS A 39 3.26 -0.17 8.00
N THR A 40 4.00 0.69 7.31
CA THR A 40 3.53 2.04 7.04
C THR A 40 2.24 1.99 6.22
N TRP A 41 2.23 1.19 5.17
CA TRP A 41 1.05 1.07 4.31
C TRP A 41 -0.13 0.49 5.09
N ASP A 42 0.11 -0.57 5.86
CA ASP A 42 -0.94 -1.23 6.62
C ASP A 42 -1.52 -0.31 7.68
N ASN A 43 -0.74 0.66 8.12
CA ASN A 43 -1.18 1.58 9.14
C ASN A 43 -1.77 2.85 8.55
N GLY A 44 -2.30 2.79 7.35
CA GLY A 44 -2.93 3.94 6.71
C GLY A 44 -1.92 4.91 6.12
N CYS A 45 -0.75 4.42 5.82
CA CYS A 45 0.37 5.22 5.32
C CYS A 45 0.76 6.33 6.28
N LYS A 46 0.74 6.03 7.57
CA LYS A 46 1.21 6.93 8.59
C LYS A 46 2.66 6.62 8.86
N TRP A 47 3.47 7.67 8.93
CA TRP A 47 4.90 7.48 9.10
C TRP A 47 5.23 6.85 10.44
N ILE A 48 6.25 6.01 10.45
CA ILE A 48 6.67 5.30 11.65
C ILE A 48 7.86 6.02 12.27
N LYS A 49 7.81 6.19 13.55
CA LYS A 49 8.86 6.91 14.26
C LYS A 49 10.09 6.03 14.44
N ASP A 50 11.25 6.68 14.41
CA ASP A 50 12.51 6.00 14.63
C ASP A 50 12.87 6.19 16.10
N ASP A 51 12.54 5.22 16.93
CA ASP A 51 12.85 5.30 18.36
C ASP A 51 13.10 3.88 18.90
N ASP A 52 13.17 3.75 20.19
CA ASP A 52 13.49 2.47 20.79
C ASP A 52 12.41 1.42 20.60
N GLU A 53 11.21 1.84 20.29
CA GLU A 53 10.12 0.90 20.09
C GLU A 53 9.98 0.43 18.66
N THR A 54 10.67 1.08 17.73
CA THR A 54 10.55 0.77 16.33
C THR A 54 10.86 -0.70 16.01
N PRO A 55 11.92 -1.30 16.57
CA PRO A 55 12.18 -2.71 16.25
C PRO A 55 11.01 -3.60 16.62
N GLY A 56 10.36 -3.33 17.76
CA GLY A 56 9.20 -4.12 18.16
C GLY A 56 8.02 -3.90 17.24
N VAL A 57 7.83 -2.69 16.78
CA VAL A 57 6.75 -2.37 15.85
C VAL A 57 6.97 -3.11 14.54
N LEU A 58 8.20 -3.18 14.06
CA LEU A 58 8.50 -3.84 12.82
C LEU A 58 8.76 -5.33 12.97
N LYS A 59 8.75 -5.82 14.20
CA LYS A 59 8.97 -7.23 14.49
C LYS A 59 10.35 -7.70 14.02
N VAL A 60 11.35 -6.87 14.23
CA VAL A 60 12.72 -7.23 13.89
C VAL A 60 13.58 -7.11 15.12
N PRO A 61 14.67 -7.87 15.22
CA PRO A 61 15.56 -7.75 16.38
C PRO A 61 16.19 -6.36 16.42
N LYS A 62 16.36 -5.84 17.63
CA LYS A 62 16.88 -4.51 17.80
C LYS A 62 18.25 -4.36 17.13
N ARG A 63 19.10 -5.39 17.27
CA ARG A 63 20.42 -5.33 16.68
C ARG A 63 20.34 -5.18 15.17
N ILE A 64 19.41 -5.87 14.54
CA ILE A 64 19.24 -5.81 13.09
C ILE A 64 18.74 -4.43 12.68
N TYR A 65 17.79 -3.89 13.43
CA TYR A 65 17.26 -2.57 13.13
C TYR A 65 18.35 -1.52 13.22
N LEU A 66 19.14 -1.57 14.28
CA LEU A 66 20.19 -0.57 14.47
C LEU A 66 21.24 -0.63 13.37
N SER A 67 21.58 -1.82 12.92
CA SER A 67 22.56 -1.91 11.84
C SER A 67 21.96 -1.52 10.50
N ALA A 68 20.66 -1.57 10.35
CA ALA A 68 20.00 -1.20 9.11
C ALA A 68 19.76 0.30 8.98
N ARG A 69 19.80 1.03 10.10
CA ARG A 69 19.43 2.45 10.07
C ARG A 69 20.17 3.27 9.04
N ARG A 70 21.45 3.04 8.89
CA ARG A 70 22.22 3.83 7.93
C ARG A 70 21.74 3.61 6.50
N TYR A 71 21.22 2.42 6.20
CA TYR A 71 20.69 2.15 4.88
C TYR A 71 19.30 2.76 4.74
N LEU A 72 18.53 2.76 5.83
CA LEU A 72 17.21 3.40 5.80
C LEU A 72 17.36 4.90 5.56
N GLU A 73 18.41 5.50 6.06
CA GLU A 73 18.62 6.93 5.86
C GLU A 73 18.86 7.27 4.39
N VAL A 74 19.31 6.28 3.61
CA VAL A 74 19.50 6.49 2.18
C VAL A 74 18.20 6.20 1.44
N LEU A 75 17.48 5.15 1.86
CA LEU A 75 16.29 4.71 1.16
C LEU A 75 15.04 5.52 1.49
N CYS A 76 15.02 6.13 2.66
CA CYS A 76 13.89 6.90 3.13
C CYS A 76 14.32 8.29 3.52
N LYS A 77 13.37 9.13 3.83
CA LYS A 77 13.68 10.43 4.39
C LYS A 77 13.45 10.34 5.89
N HIS A 78 14.34 10.94 6.66
CA HIS A 78 14.20 10.97 8.11
C HIS A 78 13.81 12.40 8.48
N SER A 79 12.61 12.59 8.98
CA SER A 79 12.14 13.94 9.28
C SER A 79 12.80 14.50 10.52
N GLU A 80 12.70 15.79 10.71
CA GLU A 80 13.26 16.41 11.90
C GLU A 80 12.61 15.88 13.15
N ASP A 81 11.36 15.46 13.06
CA ASP A 81 10.66 14.91 14.19
C ASP A 81 10.99 13.45 14.43
N GLY A 82 11.85 12.87 13.61
CA GLY A 82 12.29 11.51 13.83
C GLY A 82 11.41 10.43 13.21
N PHE A 83 10.77 10.74 12.09
CA PHE A 83 9.93 9.76 11.42
C PHE A 83 10.55 9.33 10.11
N TRP A 84 10.37 8.03 9.78
CA TRP A 84 10.81 7.52 8.48
C TRP A 84 9.74 7.83 7.47
N GLN A 85 10.10 8.51 6.41
CA GLN A 85 9.16 8.92 5.38
C GLN A 85 9.53 8.35 4.03
N MET A 86 8.52 7.92 3.30
CA MET A 86 8.69 7.43 1.93
C MET A 86 7.67 8.18 1.09
N PRO A 87 8.02 9.39 0.60
CA PRO A 87 7.04 10.23 -0.10
C PRO A 87 6.36 9.53 -1.27
N TRP A 88 7.11 8.69 -2.01
CA TRP A 88 6.52 7.99 -3.15
C TRP A 88 5.39 7.05 -2.70
N LEU A 89 5.54 6.46 -1.51
CA LEU A 89 4.53 5.56 -0.98
C LEU A 89 3.26 6.32 -0.65
N LYS A 90 3.41 7.50 -0.09
CA LYS A 90 2.26 8.31 0.27
C LYS A 90 1.50 8.76 -0.99
N VAL A 91 2.23 9.14 -2.02
CA VAL A 91 1.61 9.54 -3.28
C VAL A 91 0.80 8.36 -3.85
N ASP A 92 1.39 7.17 -3.84
CA ASP A 92 0.68 6.01 -4.36
C ASP A 92 -0.52 5.65 -3.50
N TYR A 93 -0.37 5.75 -2.18
CA TYR A 93 -1.48 5.46 -1.28
C TYR A 93 -2.65 6.40 -1.55
N ASP A 94 -2.37 7.70 -1.66
CA ASP A 94 -3.42 8.67 -1.90
C ASP A 94 -4.09 8.44 -3.24
N LYS A 95 -3.34 8.01 -4.25
CA LYS A 95 -3.93 7.71 -5.55
C LYS A 95 -4.87 6.52 -5.47
N VAL A 96 -4.49 5.49 -4.71
CA VAL A 96 -5.34 4.31 -4.57
C VAL A 96 -6.63 4.67 -3.87
N ILE A 97 -6.54 5.48 -2.80
CA ILE A 97 -7.72 5.88 -2.07
C ILE A 97 -8.64 6.72 -2.96
N ALA A 98 -8.07 7.67 -3.69
CA ALA A 98 -8.87 8.51 -4.57
C ALA A 98 -9.54 7.69 -5.68
N GLN A 99 -8.81 6.71 -6.22
CA GLN A 99 -9.37 5.88 -7.27
C GLN A 99 -10.51 5.01 -6.73
N ARG A 100 -10.34 4.51 -5.50
CA ARG A 100 -11.38 3.73 -4.91
C ARG A 100 -12.65 4.55 -4.68
N GLU A 101 -12.46 5.79 -4.21
CA GLU A 101 -13.61 6.65 -3.99
C GLU A 101 -14.30 7.01 -5.30
N ALA A 102 -13.51 7.25 -6.35
CA ALA A 102 -14.08 7.53 -7.65
C ALA A 102 -14.84 6.32 -8.19
N ASN A 103 -14.29 5.12 -7.98
CA ASN A 103 -14.94 3.92 -8.45
C ASN A 103 -16.25 3.67 -7.70
N ILE A 104 -16.30 3.97 -6.41
CA ILE A 104 -17.51 3.81 -5.64
C ILE A 104 -18.57 4.79 -6.15
N GLU A 105 -18.18 6.02 -6.39
CA GLU A 105 -19.12 7.02 -6.87
C GLU A 105 -19.63 6.65 -8.25
N ASN A 106 -18.74 6.22 -9.14
CA ASN A 106 -19.14 5.83 -10.48
C ASN A 106 -20.04 4.59 -10.43
N GLY A 107 -19.76 3.68 -9.53
CA GLY A 107 -20.60 2.50 -9.38
C GLY A 107 -21.99 2.86 -8.94
N LYS A 108 -22.13 3.84 -8.06
CA LYS A 108 -23.44 4.27 -7.63
C LYS A 108 -24.20 4.89 -8.78
N LYS A 109 -23.53 5.72 -9.58
CA LYS A 109 -24.19 6.34 -10.73
C LYS A 109 -24.62 5.29 -11.74
N ASP A 110 -23.77 4.32 -12.01
CA ASP A 110 -24.09 3.28 -12.96
C ASP A 110 -25.24 2.44 -12.45
N GLY A 111 -25.27 2.16 -11.16
CA GLY A 111 -26.34 1.39 -10.59
C GLY A 111 -27.68 2.08 -10.72
N LEU A 112 -27.69 3.38 -10.48
CA LEU A 112 -28.93 4.11 -10.60
C LEU A 112 -29.39 4.18 -12.06
N THR A 113 -28.46 4.36 -12.98
CA THR A 113 -28.80 4.42 -14.39
C THR A 113 -29.36 3.10 -14.86
N LYS A 114 -28.72 2.01 -14.48
CA LYS A 114 -29.22 0.71 -14.87
C LYS A 114 -30.58 0.42 -14.27
N ALA A 115 -30.80 0.82 -13.04
CA ALA A 115 -32.08 0.59 -12.40
C ALA A 115 -33.18 1.32 -13.14
N LYS A 116 -32.86 2.47 -13.72
CA LYS A 116 -33.87 3.18 -14.45
C LYS A 116 -34.11 2.60 -15.81
N LEU A 117 -33.07 2.19 -16.47
CA LEU A 117 -33.19 1.66 -17.80
C LEU A 117 -33.67 0.23 -17.85
N TYR A 118 -33.23 -0.58 -16.96
CA TYR A 118 -33.61 -1.93 -16.99
C TYR A 118 -34.38 -2.28 -15.86
N ARG A 119 -35.49 -2.69 -16.06
CA ARG A 119 -36.27 -3.14 -15.12
C ARG A 119 -36.21 -4.51 -15.16
N GLY A 120 -35.66 -5.12 -15.94
CA GLY A 120 -35.65 -6.52 -16.04
C GLY A 120 -34.54 -7.12 -15.40
N PRO A 121 -34.44 -8.29 -15.51
CA PRO A 121 -33.51 -9.02 -14.86
C PRO A 121 -32.30 -8.96 -15.56
N SER A 122 -31.49 -8.86 -15.31
CA SER A 122 -30.44 -8.71 -15.98
C SER A 122 -29.63 -9.53 -15.99
N HIS A 123 -29.34 -10.06 -15.76
CA HIS A 123 -28.71 -10.81 -15.83
C HIS A 123 -27.66 -10.96 -15.82
N LYS A 124 -27.21 -11.35 -16.03
CA LYS A 124 -26.35 -11.75 -16.33
C LYS A 124 -25.23 -11.19 -16.32
N ASP A 125 -25.04 -10.42 -16.15
CA ASP A 125 -24.01 -9.76 -16.14
C ASP A 125 -23.07 -10.33 -15.34
N ARG A 126 -23.37 -10.97 -14.40
CA ARG A 126 -22.55 -11.53 -13.59
C ARG A 126 -21.68 -12.42 -14.19
N ASP A 127 -21.88 -12.89 -15.20
CA ASP A 127 -21.03 -13.80 -15.81
C ASP A 127 -19.74 -13.21 -16.12
N THR A 128 -19.73 -11.99 -16.45
CA THR A 128 -18.51 -11.41 -16.83
C THR A 128 -17.58 -11.35 -15.68
N ASP A 129 -18.05 -11.26 -14.54
CA ASP A 129 -17.18 -11.20 -13.44
C ASP A 129 -16.47 -12.45 -13.24
N GLN A 130 -17.13 -13.53 -13.62
CA GLN A 130 -16.54 -14.70 -13.39
C GLN A 130 -15.40 -15.00 -14.20
N TYR A 131 -15.38 -14.65 -15.43
CA TYR A 131 -14.29 -15.10 -16.16
C TYR A 131 -13.06 -14.31 -15.88
N ILE A 132 -13.15 -13.25 -15.17
CA ILE A 132 -12.01 -12.56 -14.80
C ILE A 132 -11.22 -13.41 -13.87
N ASP A 133 -11.89 -14.10 -12.99
CA ASP A 133 -11.19 -14.94 -12.08
C ASP A 133 -10.46 -16.03 -12.78
N LYS A 134 -10.99 -16.51 -13.84
CA LYS A 134 -10.31 -17.56 -14.50
C LYS A 134 -9.01 -17.14 -15.03
N GLU A 135 -8.90 -15.93 -15.44
CA GLU A 135 -7.66 -15.50 -15.95
C GLU A 135 -6.60 -15.50 -14.94
N TYR A 136 -6.95 -15.22 -13.72
CA TYR A 136 -5.95 -15.23 -12.73
C TYR A 136 -5.49 -16.59 -12.47
N ILE A 137 -6.29 -17.52 -12.58
CA ILE A 137 -5.93 -18.83 -12.27
C ILE A 137 -5.01 -19.45 -13.21
N LYS A 138 -4.91 -18.95 -14.36
CA LYS A 138 -4.07 -19.59 -15.28
C LYS A 138 -2.66 -19.47 -15.02
#